data_5dffc457c7878e5a05fcadeb31de511e
#
_entry.id   5dffc457c7878e5a05fcadeb31de511e
#
_cell.length_a   1.000
_cell.length_b   1.000
_cell.length_c   1.000
_cell.angle_alpha   90.00
_cell.angle_beta   90.00
_cell.angle_gamma   90.00
#
_symmetry.space_group_name_H-M   'P 1'
#
loop_
_entity.id
_entity.type
_entity.pdbx_description
1 polymer ?
#
loop_
_entity_poly.entity_id
_entity_poly.type
_entity_poly.pdbx_seq_one_letter_code
_entity_poly.pdbx_strand_id
1 'polypeptide(L)'
;MKLPSIGLLPRILIAITLGILLGLFSPDIPVRLFVTFNGLFSQFLGFLVPLIILGLVTPAIVNVEAESGAGAGRMLLLTVCLAYVATLVSGFFSYGVCSLTLPHLIGAPVALEDISQNTSSLPYFTISIPEPLPVMTALVLAFTLGLGIASKKATALAQAAKEFESIVILTIQKVILPLLPIYIFGIFFNMSHSGQVFHVLLVFAKVICVIFVMHVLLLIFQFTVAGVLHSRNPLRLLWNMMPAYFTALGTQSSAATIPFTLRCALKNGVSEGIGGFVIPLCATIHLSGSILKIVACAIALMLTQGIPFEPAQMAGFICMLGVTMVAAPGVPGGAIMAALGVLQSLLGFSENDQALMIALYIAMDSFGTACNVTGDGALALIVQHISGGRLKTGMTQTAE
;
A
#
# COMPACT_ATOMS: atom_id res chain seq x y z
N MET A 1 -9.83 27.39 19.61
CA MET A 1 -8.48 26.93 19.15
C MET A 1 -8.60 25.49 18.76
N LYS A 2 -8.68 25.15 17.47
CA LYS A 2 -8.66 23.74 17.03
C LYS A 2 -7.23 23.23 17.23
N LEU A 3 -7.04 22.26 18.12
CA LEU A 3 -5.77 21.55 18.25
C LEU A 3 -5.35 21.03 16.87
N PRO A 4 -4.06 21.14 16.48
CA PRO A 4 -3.60 20.59 15.21
C PRO A 4 -3.93 19.11 15.17
N SER A 5 -4.56 18.64 14.10
CA SER A 5 -4.91 17.23 13.93
C SER A 5 -3.62 16.42 13.85
N ILE A 6 -3.34 15.66 14.89
CA ILE A 6 -2.21 14.72 14.93
C ILE A 6 -2.40 13.72 13.79
N GLY A 7 -1.40 13.57 12.91
CA GLY A 7 -1.43 12.61 11.80
C GLY A 7 -1.60 11.15 12.27
N LEU A 8 -1.84 10.24 11.33
CA LEU A 8 -2.07 8.82 11.65
C LEU A 8 -0.81 8.17 12.26
N LEU A 9 0.36 8.40 11.69
CA LEU A 9 1.63 7.81 12.16
C LEU A 9 1.93 8.13 13.64
N PRO A 10 1.89 9.39 14.10
CA PRO A 10 2.10 9.67 15.53
C PRO A 10 1.06 8.98 16.44
N ARG A 11 -0.21 8.88 16.02
CA ARG A 11 -1.25 8.18 16.80
C ARG A 11 -0.93 6.71 16.97
N ILE A 12 -0.43 6.06 15.91
CA ILE A 12 -0.03 4.65 15.93
C ILE A 12 1.20 4.43 16.79
N LEU A 13 2.23 5.29 16.67
CA LEU A 13 3.42 5.19 17.53
C LEU A 13 3.07 5.36 19.01
N ILE A 14 2.19 6.30 19.35
CA ILE A 14 1.65 6.48 20.70
C ILE A 14 0.89 5.20 21.14
N ALA A 15 0.05 4.64 20.28
CA ALA A 15 -0.72 3.45 20.56
C ALA A 15 0.19 2.23 20.85
N ILE A 16 1.22 2.02 20.03
CA ILE A 16 2.24 0.97 20.22
C ILE A 16 2.95 1.17 21.56
N THR A 17 3.48 2.39 21.80
CA THR A 17 4.22 2.69 23.04
C THR A 17 3.37 2.49 24.28
N LEU A 18 2.14 3.03 24.28
CA LEU A 18 1.22 2.87 25.41
C LEU A 18 0.78 1.41 25.57
N GLY A 19 0.53 0.69 24.46
CA GLY A 19 0.19 -0.74 24.48
C GLY A 19 1.29 -1.55 25.16
N ILE A 20 2.55 -1.31 24.79
CA ILE A 20 3.70 -1.98 25.39
C ILE A 20 3.83 -1.64 26.89
N LEU A 21 3.85 -0.36 27.23
CA LEU A 21 4.08 0.05 28.62
C LEU A 21 2.99 -0.42 29.57
N LEU A 22 1.73 -0.28 29.14
CA LEU A 22 0.61 -0.70 29.99
C LEU A 22 0.43 -2.21 30.04
N GLY A 23 0.75 -2.93 28.94
CA GLY A 23 0.66 -4.39 28.88
C GLY A 23 1.59 -5.11 29.87
N LEU A 24 2.76 -4.54 30.15
CA LEU A 24 3.73 -5.11 31.10
C LEU A 24 3.19 -5.23 32.55
N PHE A 25 2.28 -4.34 32.92
CA PHE A 25 1.80 -4.23 34.30
C PHE A 25 0.29 -4.47 34.46
N SER A 26 -0.40 -4.77 33.36
CA SER A 26 -1.87 -4.89 33.36
C SER A 26 -2.32 -6.24 33.88
N PRO A 27 -3.41 -6.30 34.67
CA PRO A 27 -4.09 -7.55 34.97
C PRO A 27 -4.86 -8.07 33.73
N ASP A 28 -5.32 -9.32 33.79
CA ASP A 28 -5.99 -10.04 32.67
C ASP A 28 -7.28 -9.35 32.16
N ILE A 29 -8.04 -8.71 33.06
CA ILE A 29 -9.35 -8.13 32.72
C ILE A 29 -9.27 -7.07 31.60
N PRO A 30 -8.40 -6.01 31.69
CA PRO A 30 -8.22 -5.07 30.59
C PRO A 30 -7.69 -5.72 29.32
N VAL A 31 -6.78 -6.70 29.43
CA VAL A 31 -6.25 -7.41 28.26
C VAL A 31 -7.36 -8.11 27.50
N ARG A 32 -8.22 -8.87 28.17
CA ARG A 32 -9.36 -9.54 27.58
C ARG A 32 -10.37 -8.57 26.94
N LEU A 33 -10.54 -7.37 27.51
CA LEU A 33 -11.40 -6.34 26.91
C LEU A 33 -10.86 -5.92 25.53
N PHE A 34 -9.56 -5.64 25.44
CA PHE A 34 -8.94 -5.28 24.15
C PHE A 34 -8.88 -6.45 23.17
N VAL A 35 -8.65 -7.66 23.65
CA VAL A 35 -8.75 -8.88 22.80
C VAL A 35 -10.15 -9.02 22.22
N THR A 36 -11.19 -8.77 23.00
CA THR A 36 -12.58 -8.78 22.53
C THR A 36 -12.82 -7.69 21.48
N PHE A 37 -12.38 -6.46 21.75
CA PHE A 37 -12.48 -5.36 20.78
C PHE A 37 -11.75 -5.68 19.48
N ASN A 38 -10.54 -6.21 19.59
CA ASN A 38 -9.72 -6.56 18.43
C ASN A 38 -10.38 -7.65 17.57
N GLY A 39 -10.94 -8.69 18.19
CA GLY A 39 -11.69 -9.71 17.48
C GLY A 39 -12.90 -9.15 16.73
N LEU A 40 -13.68 -8.27 17.37
CA LEU A 40 -14.80 -7.60 16.70
C LEU A 40 -14.36 -6.70 15.54
N PHE A 41 -13.29 -5.96 15.73
CA PHE A 41 -12.76 -5.07 14.67
C PHE A 41 -12.17 -5.87 13.51
N SER A 42 -11.48 -6.99 13.76
CA SER A 42 -11.00 -7.91 12.74
C SER A 42 -12.13 -8.50 11.90
N GLN A 43 -13.20 -8.98 12.54
CA GLN A 43 -14.40 -9.47 11.84
C GLN A 43 -15.03 -8.39 10.96
N PHE A 44 -15.09 -7.16 11.46
CA PHE A 44 -15.58 -6.03 10.68
C PHE A 44 -14.65 -5.70 9.49
N LEU A 45 -13.32 -5.78 9.67
CA LEU A 45 -12.37 -5.62 8.57
C LEU A 45 -12.55 -6.72 7.52
N GLY A 46 -12.65 -7.99 7.93
CA GLY A 46 -12.90 -9.13 7.04
C GLY A 46 -14.17 -8.93 6.19
N PHE A 47 -15.26 -8.45 6.81
CA PHE A 47 -16.49 -8.09 6.08
C PHE A 47 -16.25 -6.97 5.06
N LEU A 48 -15.43 -5.97 5.37
CA LEU A 48 -15.20 -4.82 4.50
C LEU A 48 -14.22 -5.10 3.36
N VAL A 49 -13.27 -6.01 3.51
CA VAL A 49 -12.20 -6.27 2.52
C VAL A 49 -12.76 -6.56 1.11
N PRO A 50 -13.73 -7.47 0.90
CA PRO A 50 -14.31 -7.69 -0.43
C PRO A 50 -15.03 -6.45 -0.99
N LEU A 51 -15.66 -5.67 -0.12
CA LEU A 51 -16.34 -4.43 -0.52
C LEU A 51 -15.33 -3.34 -0.92
N ILE A 52 -14.20 -3.26 -0.22
CA ILE A 52 -13.08 -2.39 -0.57
C ILE A 52 -12.54 -2.76 -1.95
N ILE A 53 -12.31 -4.04 -2.22
CA ILE A 53 -11.85 -4.52 -3.53
C ILE A 53 -12.84 -4.12 -4.63
N LEU A 54 -14.11 -4.44 -4.47
CA LEU A 54 -15.15 -4.10 -5.44
C LEU A 54 -15.24 -2.58 -5.66
N GLY A 55 -15.27 -1.81 -4.58
CA GLY A 55 -15.47 -0.36 -4.63
C GLY A 55 -14.27 0.41 -5.17
N LEU A 56 -13.08 -0.14 -5.12
CA LEU A 56 -11.88 0.55 -5.62
C LEU A 56 -11.43 0.03 -6.99
N VAL A 57 -11.43 -1.30 -7.19
CA VAL A 57 -10.94 -1.91 -8.44
C VAL A 57 -11.89 -1.63 -9.61
N THR A 58 -13.19 -1.74 -9.40
CA THR A 58 -14.17 -1.53 -10.50
C THR A 58 -14.06 -0.14 -11.11
N PRO A 59 -14.16 0.96 -10.34
CA PRO A 59 -14.05 2.30 -10.92
C PRO A 59 -12.65 2.60 -11.45
N ALA A 60 -11.59 2.04 -10.85
CA ALA A 60 -10.23 2.20 -11.36
C ALA A 60 -10.11 1.67 -12.80
N ILE A 61 -10.67 0.49 -13.10
CA ILE A 61 -10.68 -0.09 -14.45
C ILE A 61 -11.54 0.77 -15.41
N VAL A 62 -12.71 1.23 -14.97
CA VAL A 62 -13.59 2.09 -15.77
C VAL A 62 -12.91 3.40 -16.13
N ASN A 63 -12.21 4.04 -15.18
CA ASN A 63 -11.53 5.31 -15.40
C ASN A 63 -10.36 5.17 -16.39
N VAL A 64 -9.57 4.09 -16.30
CA VAL A 64 -8.46 3.81 -17.22
C VAL A 64 -8.95 3.78 -18.69
N GLU A 65 -10.13 3.24 -18.95
CA GLU A 65 -10.63 3.12 -20.32
C GLU A 65 -11.40 4.39 -20.78
N ALA A 66 -12.04 5.11 -19.87
CA ALA A 66 -12.76 6.35 -20.18
C ALA A 66 -11.84 7.50 -20.65
N GLU A 67 -10.60 7.55 -20.17
CA GLU A 67 -9.60 8.53 -20.59
C GLU A 67 -8.95 8.22 -21.96
N SER A 68 -9.32 7.10 -22.59
CA SER A 68 -8.78 6.60 -23.86
C SER A 68 -9.37 7.29 -25.11
N GLY A 69 -9.34 8.61 -25.18
CA GLY A 69 -9.55 9.35 -26.44
C GLY A 69 -8.45 9.01 -27.48
N ALA A 70 -8.74 9.10 -28.78
CA ALA A 70 -7.97 8.53 -29.90
C ALA A 70 -6.44 8.87 -30.02
N GLY A 71 -5.86 9.60 -29.09
CA GLY A 71 -4.39 9.85 -28.97
C GLY A 71 -3.88 9.64 -27.55
N ALA A 72 -4.74 9.76 -26.54
CA ALA A 72 -4.44 9.56 -25.13
C ALA A 72 -4.42 8.07 -24.75
N GLY A 73 -5.19 7.21 -25.43
CA GLY A 73 -5.29 5.79 -25.10
C GLY A 73 -3.98 5.03 -25.19
N ARG A 74 -3.14 5.34 -26.20
CA ARG A 74 -1.81 4.70 -26.28
C ARG A 74 -0.88 5.16 -25.16
N MET A 75 -0.94 6.43 -24.79
CA MET A 75 -0.15 6.98 -23.67
C MET A 75 -0.64 6.41 -22.34
N LEU A 76 -1.94 6.32 -22.15
CA LEU A 76 -2.56 5.72 -20.98
C LEU A 76 -2.13 4.25 -20.81
N LEU A 77 -2.31 3.44 -21.86
CA LEU A 77 -1.92 2.03 -21.84
C LEU A 77 -0.42 1.86 -21.56
N LEU A 78 0.42 2.68 -22.21
CA LEU A 78 1.87 2.67 -21.97
C LEU A 78 2.19 2.99 -20.50
N THR A 79 1.58 4.03 -19.94
CA THR A 79 1.82 4.45 -18.55
C THR A 79 1.35 3.38 -17.57
N VAL A 80 0.15 2.83 -17.76
CA VAL A 80 -0.39 1.75 -16.90
C VAL A 80 0.46 0.50 -16.96
N CYS A 81 0.87 0.06 -18.17
CA CYS A 81 1.75 -1.11 -18.32
C CYS A 81 3.10 -0.89 -17.65
N LEU A 82 3.71 0.29 -17.82
CA LEU A 82 5.01 0.60 -17.21
C LEU A 82 4.90 0.73 -15.68
N ALA A 83 3.84 1.36 -15.18
CA ALA A 83 3.57 1.45 -13.74
C ALA A 83 3.39 0.06 -13.12
N TYR A 84 2.63 -0.81 -13.77
CA TYR A 84 2.42 -2.19 -13.32
C TYR A 84 3.74 -2.98 -13.34
N VAL A 85 4.49 -2.94 -14.44
CA VAL A 85 5.80 -3.61 -14.55
C VAL A 85 6.79 -3.09 -13.49
N ALA A 86 6.88 -1.76 -13.29
CA ALA A 86 7.74 -1.18 -12.27
C ALA A 86 7.34 -1.63 -10.86
N THR A 87 6.03 -1.73 -10.59
CA THR A 87 5.49 -2.23 -9.34
C THR A 87 5.85 -3.71 -9.14
N LEU A 88 5.67 -4.57 -10.16
CA LEU A 88 6.08 -5.98 -10.10
C LEU A 88 7.59 -6.15 -9.89
N VAL A 89 8.41 -5.41 -10.64
CA VAL A 89 9.88 -5.45 -10.47
C VAL A 89 10.26 -5.11 -9.03
N SER A 90 9.59 -4.13 -8.41
CA SER A 90 9.81 -3.76 -7.00
C SER A 90 9.42 -4.88 -6.03
N GLY A 91 8.32 -5.57 -6.30
CA GLY A 91 7.88 -6.73 -5.51
C GLY A 91 8.86 -7.91 -5.60
N PHE A 92 9.28 -8.28 -6.83
CA PHE A 92 10.27 -9.35 -7.03
C PHE A 92 11.66 -8.97 -6.51
N PHE A 93 12.06 -7.71 -6.62
CA PHE A 93 13.28 -7.22 -5.99
C PHE A 93 13.24 -7.39 -4.48
N SER A 94 12.12 -7.01 -3.85
CA SER A 94 11.91 -7.21 -2.42
C SER A 94 11.97 -8.69 -2.04
N TYR A 95 11.30 -9.56 -2.79
CA TYR A 95 11.35 -11.00 -2.58
C TYR A 95 12.79 -11.53 -2.64
N GLY A 96 13.54 -11.19 -3.70
CA GLY A 96 14.93 -11.66 -3.87
C GLY A 96 15.85 -11.19 -2.74
N VAL A 97 15.78 -9.92 -2.35
CA VAL A 97 16.60 -9.40 -1.25
C VAL A 97 16.18 -10.00 0.09
N CYS A 98 14.89 -10.03 0.40
CA CYS A 98 14.38 -10.50 1.69
C CYS A 98 14.58 -12.01 1.88
N SER A 99 14.39 -12.83 0.84
CA SER A 99 14.62 -14.28 0.92
C SER A 99 16.10 -14.65 1.19
N LEU A 100 17.04 -13.78 0.79
CA LEU A 100 18.46 -13.97 1.04
C LEU A 100 18.93 -13.36 2.37
N THR A 101 18.37 -12.23 2.78
CA THR A 101 18.90 -11.46 3.92
C THR A 101 18.14 -11.73 5.23
N LEU A 102 16.81 -11.81 5.20
CA LEU A 102 16.00 -11.92 6.41
C LEU A 102 16.20 -13.23 7.20
N PRO A 103 16.40 -14.41 6.57
CA PRO A 103 16.69 -15.63 7.32
C PRO A 103 17.93 -15.50 8.23
N HIS A 104 18.95 -14.77 7.77
CA HIS A 104 20.16 -14.53 8.57
C HIS A 104 19.97 -13.46 9.65
N LEU A 105 19.04 -12.54 9.46
CA LEU A 105 18.78 -11.45 10.38
C LEU A 105 17.78 -11.80 11.47
N ILE A 106 16.73 -12.55 11.15
CA ILE A 106 15.62 -12.86 12.07
C ILE A 106 16.00 -14.01 13.02
N GLY A 107 16.85 -14.95 12.57
CA GLY A 107 17.27 -16.10 13.37
C GLY A 107 16.23 -17.24 13.38
N ALA A 108 16.29 -18.10 14.39
CA ALA A 108 15.36 -19.21 14.51
C ALA A 108 13.90 -18.72 14.67
N PRO A 109 12.94 -19.40 14.02
CA PRO A 109 11.52 -19.08 14.21
C PRO A 109 11.17 -19.14 15.70
N VAL A 110 10.58 -18.09 16.22
CA VAL A 110 9.87 -18.13 17.49
C VAL A 110 8.43 -18.34 17.11
N ALA A 111 7.91 -19.55 17.35
CA ALA A 111 6.48 -19.75 17.26
C ALA A 111 5.85 -18.66 18.15
N LEU A 112 5.20 -17.67 17.50
CA LEU A 112 4.27 -16.83 18.22
C LEU A 112 3.19 -17.82 18.63
N GLU A 113 3.34 -18.38 19.86
CA GLU A 113 2.35 -19.31 20.41
C GLU A 113 1.00 -18.68 20.13
N ASP A 114 0.10 -19.50 19.62
CA ASP A 114 -1.27 -19.07 19.37
C ASP A 114 -1.73 -18.32 20.60
N ILE A 115 -1.87 -17.00 20.45
CA ILE A 115 -2.30 -16.09 21.54
C ILE A 115 -3.64 -16.57 22.11
N SER A 116 -4.31 -17.48 21.40
CA SER A 116 -5.53 -18.17 21.78
C SER A 116 -5.37 -19.26 22.85
N GLN A 117 -4.16 -19.75 23.17
CA GLN A 117 -3.98 -20.85 24.14
C GLN A 117 -3.80 -20.40 25.60
N ASN A 118 -3.46 -19.15 25.86
CA ASN A 118 -3.46 -18.61 27.21
C ASN A 118 -4.87 -18.17 27.61
N THR A 119 -5.40 -18.71 28.69
CA THR A 119 -6.76 -18.43 29.21
C THR A 119 -7.00 -16.93 29.46
N SER A 120 -5.98 -16.15 29.72
CA SER A 120 -6.03 -14.69 29.88
C SER A 120 -6.24 -13.96 28.55
N SER A 121 -5.92 -14.58 27.42
CA SER A 121 -5.98 -13.99 26.08
C SER A 121 -7.30 -14.30 25.34
N LEU A 122 -8.23 -15.04 25.94
CA LEU A 122 -9.52 -15.34 25.31
C LEU A 122 -10.48 -14.14 25.38
N PRO A 123 -11.18 -13.79 24.29
CA PRO A 123 -12.17 -12.73 24.30
C PRO A 123 -13.34 -13.07 25.25
N TYR A 124 -14.04 -12.06 25.74
CA TYR A 124 -15.26 -12.28 26.54
C TYR A 124 -16.39 -12.89 25.73
N PHE A 125 -16.50 -12.49 24.46
CA PHE A 125 -17.45 -13.03 23.49
C PHE A 125 -16.91 -12.78 22.07
N THR A 126 -17.43 -13.55 21.13
CA THR A 126 -17.14 -13.41 19.70
C THR A 126 -18.43 -13.18 18.93
N ILE A 127 -18.40 -12.30 17.93
CA ILE A 127 -19.51 -12.13 16.98
C ILE A 127 -18.94 -12.53 15.62
N SER A 128 -19.58 -13.51 14.97
CA SER A 128 -19.20 -13.88 13.62
C SER A 128 -19.89 -12.95 12.62
N ILE A 129 -19.12 -12.19 11.86
CA ILE A 129 -19.58 -11.36 10.74
C ILE A 129 -19.06 -12.04 9.47
N PRO A 130 -19.90 -12.81 8.74
CA PRO A 130 -19.44 -13.50 7.55
C PRO A 130 -19.03 -12.51 6.46
N GLU A 131 -17.95 -12.83 5.74
CA GLU A 131 -17.56 -12.09 4.56
C GLU A 131 -18.68 -12.12 3.51
N PRO A 132 -19.05 -10.98 2.88
CA PRO A 132 -20.12 -10.93 1.89
C PRO A 132 -19.78 -11.73 0.62
N LEU A 133 -18.49 -11.84 0.30
CA LEU A 133 -17.93 -12.58 -0.84
C LEU A 133 -16.52 -13.04 -0.49
N PRO A 134 -16.08 -14.21 -0.96
CA PRO A 134 -14.67 -14.55 -0.92
C PRO A 134 -13.84 -13.50 -1.68
N VAL A 135 -12.65 -13.17 -1.18
CA VAL A 135 -11.77 -12.12 -1.72
C VAL A 135 -11.49 -12.29 -3.21
N MET A 136 -11.17 -13.53 -3.64
CA MET A 136 -10.90 -13.81 -5.06
C MET A 136 -12.15 -13.62 -5.93
N THR A 137 -13.33 -13.95 -5.39
CA THR A 137 -14.61 -13.71 -6.07
C THR A 137 -14.87 -12.22 -6.24
N ALA A 138 -14.62 -11.41 -5.20
CA ALA A 138 -14.75 -9.96 -5.26
C ALA A 138 -13.81 -9.36 -6.32
N LEU A 139 -12.58 -9.87 -6.41
CA LEU A 139 -11.61 -9.41 -7.41
C LEU A 139 -12.05 -9.75 -8.84
N VAL A 140 -12.42 -11.01 -9.11
CA VAL A 140 -12.92 -11.43 -10.44
C VAL A 140 -14.16 -10.63 -10.82
N LEU A 141 -15.08 -10.43 -9.88
CA LEU A 141 -16.28 -9.63 -10.10
C LEU A 141 -15.95 -8.16 -10.40
N ALA A 142 -14.99 -7.57 -9.69
CA ALA A 142 -14.53 -6.20 -9.94
C ALA A 142 -13.96 -6.02 -11.35
N PHE A 143 -13.14 -6.97 -11.82
CA PHE A 143 -12.63 -6.97 -13.19
C PHE A 143 -13.74 -7.15 -14.23
N THR A 144 -14.62 -8.11 -14.01
CA THR A 144 -15.73 -8.40 -14.93
C THR A 144 -16.66 -7.18 -15.05
N LEU A 145 -17.03 -6.57 -13.92
CA LEU A 145 -17.85 -5.35 -13.92
C LEU A 145 -17.11 -4.17 -14.54
N GLY A 146 -15.87 -3.93 -14.14
CA GLY A 146 -15.07 -2.82 -14.66
C GLY A 146 -14.92 -2.87 -16.18
N LEU A 147 -14.48 -4.00 -16.73
CA LEU A 147 -14.38 -4.20 -18.18
C LEU A 147 -15.73 -4.16 -18.89
N GLY A 148 -16.78 -4.74 -18.27
CA GLY A 148 -18.14 -4.72 -18.82
C GLY A 148 -18.72 -3.30 -18.90
N ILE A 149 -18.57 -2.50 -17.85
CA ILE A 149 -19.01 -1.08 -17.80
C ILE A 149 -18.27 -0.27 -18.86
N ALA A 150 -16.96 -0.42 -18.93
CA ALA A 150 -16.11 0.30 -19.86
C ALA A 150 -16.44 -0.05 -21.32
N SER A 151 -16.49 -1.36 -21.66
CA SER A 151 -16.76 -1.82 -23.03
C SER A 151 -18.18 -1.45 -23.52
N LYS A 152 -19.17 -1.46 -22.64
CA LYS A 152 -20.57 -1.08 -22.96
C LYS A 152 -20.82 0.41 -22.83
N LYS A 153 -19.87 1.20 -22.33
CA LYS A 153 -20.05 2.63 -22.02
C LYS A 153 -21.29 2.87 -21.13
N ALA A 154 -21.48 1.98 -20.14
CA ALA A 154 -22.66 1.95 -19.28
C ALA A 154 -22.59 3.08 -18.23
N THR A 155 -23.04 4.27 -18.56
CA THR A 155 -22.90 5.50 -17.75
C THR A 155 -23.56 5.38 -16.36
N ALA A 156 -24.74 4.78 -16.27
CA ALA A 156 -25.44 4.60 -14.99
C ALA A 156 -24.65 3.68 -14.03
N LEU A 157 -24.10 2.56 -14.55
CA LEU A 157 -23.29 1.64 -13.73
C LEU A 157 -21.93 2.25 -13.37
N ALA A 158 -21.33 3.03 -14.28
CA ALA A 158 -20.10 3.76 -14.00
C ALA A 158 -20.30 4.76 -12.86
N GLN A 159 -21.41 5.51 -12.89
CA GLN A 159 -21.76 6.45 -11.83
C GLN A 159 -22.03 5.72 -10.50
N ALA A 160 -22.77 4.62 -10.51
CA ALA A 160 -23.02 3.81 -9.32
C ALA A 160 -21.71 3.25 -8.71
N ALA A 161 -20.78 2.77 -9.55
CA ALA A 161 -19.48 2.30 -9.11
C ALA A 161 -18.67 3.42 -8.45
N LYS A 162 -18.70 4.63 -8.99
CA LYS A 162 -18.02 5.81 -8.44
C LYS A 162 -18.64 6.29 -7.13
N GLU A 163 -19.95 6.21 -7.00
CA GLU A 163 -20.62 6.53 -5.73
C GLU A 163 -20.29 5.48 -4.66
N PHE A 164 -20.24 4.20 -5.04
CA PHE A 164 -19.83 3.12 -4.14
C PHE A 164 -18.36 3.27 -3.69
N GLU A 165 -17.45 3.64 -4.60
CA GLU A 165 -16.06 4.03 -4.27
C GLU A 165 -16.03 5.10 -3.18
N SER A 166 -16.84 6.16 -3.34
CA SER A 166 -16.92 7.26 -2.39
C SER A 166 -17.39 6.80 -1.00
N ILE A 167 -18.35 5.87 -0.94
CA ILE A 167 -18.83 5.27 0.32
C ILE A 167 -17.73 4.44 0.98
N VAL A 168 -17.02 3.62 0.20
CA VAL A 168 -15.90 2.81 0.69
C VAL A 168 -14.78 3.69 1.25
N ILE A 169 -14.36 4.71 0.50
CA ILE A 169 -13.35 5.66 0.95
C ILE A 169 -13.79 6.38 2.23
N LEU A 170 -15.05 6.81 2.30
CA LEU A 170 -15.61 7.45 3.50
C LEU A 170 -15.57 6.50 4.71
N THR A 171 -15.90 5.22 4.50
CA THR A 171 -15.85 4.19 5.55
C THR A 171 -14.42 3.98 6.05
N ILE A 172 -13.45 3.89 5.15
CA ILE A 172 -12.02 3.81 5.52
C ILE A 172 -11.63 5.05 6.36
N GLN A 173 -11.96 6.24 5.90
CA GLN A 173 -11.53 7.49 6.53
C GLN A 173 -12.25 7.78 7.87
N LYS A 174 -13.52 7.43 8.00
CA LYS A 174 -14.34 7.79 9.16
C LYS A 174 -14.48 6.68 10.19
N VAL A 175 -14.26 5.44 9.81
CA VAL A 175 -14.42 4.27 10.70
C VAL A 175 -13.07 3.57 10.89
N ILE A 176 -12.46 3.07 9.82
CA ILE A 176 -11.25 2.25 9.96
C ILE A 176 -10.09 3.08 10.53
N LEU A 177 -9.72 4.18 9.88
CA LEU A 177 -8.55 4.97 10.29
C LEU A 177 -8.65 5.55 11.71
N PRO A 178 -9.80 6.00 12.22
CA PRO A 178 -9.93 6.42 13.62
C PRO A 178 -9.84 5.30 14.66
N LEU A 179 -10.35 4.11 14.34
CA LEU A 179 -10.31 2.94 15.24
C LEU A 179 -8.98 2.18 15.19
N LEU A 180 -8.22 2.35 14.12
CA LEU A 180 -6.96 1.64 13.89
C LEU A 180 -5.92 1.83 15.01
N PRO A 181 -5.69 3.03 15.58
CA PRO A 181 -4.77 3.18 16.73
C PRO A 181 -5.21 2.38 17.95
N ILE A 182 -6.52 2.29 18.22
CA ILE A 182 -7.07 1.50 19.34
C ILE A 182 -6.83 0.01 19.09
N TYR A 183 -7.06 -0.45 17.86
CA TYR A 183 -6.82 -1.81 17.43
C TYR A 183 -5.34 -2.21 17.58
N ILE A 184 -4.42 -1.37 17.09
CA ILE A 184 -2.98 -1.59 17.22
C ILE A 184 -2.54 -1.55 18.69
N PHE A 185 -3.08 -0.62 19.48
CA PHE A 185 -2.85 -0.60 20.94
C PHE A 185 -3.21 -1.95 21.56
N GLY A 186 -4.39 -2.49 21.28
CA GLY A 186 -4.85 -3.77 21.83
C GLY A 186 -3.96 -4.94 21.47
N ILE A 187 -3.40 -4.97 20.24
CA ILE A 187 -2.45 -6.00 19.80
C ILE A 187 -1.16 -5.93 20.64
N PHE A 188 -0.52 -4.77 20.68
CA PHE A 188 0.75 -4.61 21.40
C PHE A 188 0.57 -4.72 22.92
N PHE A 189 -0.62 -4.36 23.42
CA PHE A 189 -1.00 -4.54 24.80
C PHE A 189 -1.05 -6.03 25.19
N ASN A 190 -1.72 -6.85 24.38
CA ASN A 190 -1.79 -8.31 24.57
C ASN A 190 -0.41 -8.97 24.38
N MET A 191 0.34 -8.59 23.33
CA MET A 191 1.70 -9.11 23.09
C MET A 191 2.69 -8.75 24.20
N SER A 192 2.52 -7.58 24.81
CA SER A 192 3.35 -7.15 25.95
C SER A 192 3.01 -7.94 27.21
N HIS A 193 1.72 -8.17 27.45
CA HIS A 193 1.26 -9.00 28.56
C HIS A 193 1.75 -10.46 28.45
N SER A 194 1.77 -11.02 27.23
CA SER A 194 2.31 -12.37 26.96
C SER A 194 3.84 -12.46 26.87
N GLY A 195 4.57 -11.33 27.02
CA GLY A 195 6.03 -11.28 26.97
C GLY A 195 6.65 -11.36 25.57
N GLN A 196 5.86 -11.43 24.50
CA GLN A 196 6.34 -11.61 23.11
C GLN A 196 6.76 -10.30 22.43
N VAL A 197 6.39 -9.15 22.98
CA VAL A 197 6.51 -7.83 22.32
C VAL A 197 7.95 -7.46 21.95
N PHE A 198 8.93 -7.75 22.81
CA PHE A 198 10.32 -7.36 22.54
C PHE A 198 10.92 -8.10 21.35
N HIS A 199 10.58 -9.38 21.17
CA HIS A 199 11.02 -10.14 20.00
C HIS A 199 10.44 -9.55 18.71
N VAL A 200 9.15 -9.28 18.68
CA VAL A 200 8.48 -8.69 17.53
C VAL A 200 9.03 -7.30 17.18
N LEU A 201 9.29 -6.47 18.19
CA LEU A 201 9.90 -5.15 17.97
C LEU A 201 11.32 -5.24 17.39
N LEU A 202 12.12 -6.21 17.83
CA LEU A 202 13.45 -6.42 17.30
C LEU A 202 13.39 -6.87 15.82
N VAL A 203 12.47 -7.78 15.48
CA VAL A 203 12.23 -8.19 14.09
C VAL A 203 11.76 -6.98 13.27
N PHE A 204 10.82 -6.19 13.77
CA PHE A 204 10.33 -5.00 13.09
C PHE A 204 11.45 -4.00 12.81
N ALA A 205 12.33 -3.73 13.78
CA ALA A 205 13.46 -2.83 13.58
C ALA A 205 14.40 -3.32 12.48
N LYS A 206 14.73 -4.62 12.45
CA LYS A 206 15.56 -5.23 11.40
C LYS A 206 14.90 -5.12 10.02
N VAL A 207 13.62 -5.44 9.92
CA VAL A 207 12.84 -5.36 8.67
C VAL A 207 12.76 -3.93 8.16
N ILE A 208 12.52 -2.97 9.05
CA ILE A 208 12.49 -1.54 8.74
C ILE A 208 13.83 -1.09 8.13
N CYS A 209 14.95 -1.49 8.72
CA CYS A 209 16.27 -1.17 8.18
C CYS A 209 16.49 -1.75 6.76
N VAL A 210 16.10 -3.01 6.55
CA VAL A 210 16.21 -3.66 5.23
C VAL A 210 15.33 -2.95 4.20
N ILE A 211 14.08 -2.62 4.54
CA ILE A 211 13.16 -1.88 3.66
C ILE A 211 13.73 -0.51 3.30
N PHE A 212 14.33 0.19 4.26
CA PHE A 212 14.95 1.49 4.01
C PHE A 212 16.07 1.41 2.97
N VAL A 213 16.97 0.44 3.13
CA VAL A 213 18.05 0.19 2.17
C VAL A 213 17.46 -0.17 0.80
N MET A 214 16.46 -1.03 0.76
CA MET A 214 15.80 -1.42 -0.49
C MET A 214 15.11 -0.24 -1.19
N HIS A 215 14.46 0.69 -0.46
CA HIS A 215 13.88 1.90 -1.05
C HIS A 215 14.93 2.77 -1.72
N VAL A 216 16.09 2.97 -1.07
CA VAL A 216 17.20 3.74 -1.67
C VAL A 216 17.72 3.05 -2.93
N LEU A 217 17.96 1.75 -2.88
CA LEU A 217 18.43 0.96 -4.03
C LEU A 217 17.42 0.97 -5.18
N LEU A 218 16.13 0.84 -4.88
CA LEU A 218 15.06 0.90 -5.87
C LEU A 218 15.03 2.26 -6.57
N LEU A 219 15.09 3.36 -5.83
CA LEU A 219 15.11 4.71 -6.41
C LEU A 219 16.37 4.92 -7.27
N ILE A 220 17.54 4.49 -6.80
CA ILE A 220 18.78 4.54 -7.61
C ILE A 220 18.59 3.74 -8.90
N PHE A 221 18.04 2.54 -8.84
CA PHE A 221 17.77 1.71 -10.02
C PHE A 221 16.82 2.41 -10.99
N GLN A 222 15.66 2.88 -10.53
CA GLN A 222 14.66 3.56 -11.37
C GLN A 222 15.25 4.80 -12.07
N PHE A 223 16.00 5.62 -11.33
CA PHE A 223 16.66 6.79 -11.90
C PHE A 223 17.87 6.45 -12.77
N THR A 224 18.53 5.33 -12.55
CA THR A 224 19.58 4.84 -13.46
C THR A 224 18.97 4.47 -14.81
N VAL A 225 17.86 3.73 -14.83
CA VAL A 225 17.14 3.42 -16.07
C VAL A 225 16.73 4.71 -16.79
N ALA A 226 16.09 5.65 -16.09
CA ALA A 226 15.67 6.92 -16.67
C ALA A 226 16.89 7.76 -17.18
N GLY A 227 17.97 7.78 -16.42
CA GLY A 227 19.19 8.51 -16.75
C GLY A 227 19.91 7.95 -17.98
N VAL A 228 20.02 6.63 -18.10
CA VAL A 228 20.60 5.95 -19.26
C VAL A 228 19.79 6.26 -20.52
N LEU A 229 18.46 6.17 -20.46
CA LEU A 229 17.58 6.46 -21.59
C LEU A 229 17.70 7.91 -22.09
N HIS A 230 18.00 8.85 -21.21
CA HIS A 230 18.11 10.27 -21.55
C HIS A 230 19.56 10.78 -21.62
N SER A 231 20.57 9.92 -21.45
CA SER A 231 22.00 10.30 -21.36
C SER A 231 22.24 11.38 -20.31
N ARG A 232 21.58 11.28 -19.16
CA ARG A 232 21.67 12.22 -18.03
C ARG A 232 22.16 11.54 -16.77
N ASN A 233 22.79 12.31 -15.87
CA ASN A 233 23.27 11.78 -14.59
C ASN A 233 22.10 11.33 -13.69
N PRO A 234 21.99 10.04 -13.35
CA PRO A 234 20.90 9.48 -12.54
C PRO A 234 20.78 10.14 -11.15
N LEU A 235 21.90 10.39 -10.49
CA LEU A 235 21.92 10.97 -9.15
C LEU A 235 21.42 12.41 -9.14
N ARG A 236 21.71 13.17 -10.19
CA ARG A 236 21.19 14.52 -10.35
C ARG A 236 19.69 14.52 -10.61
N LEU A 237 19.17 13.58 -11.40
CA LEU A 237 17.74 13.42 -11.64
C LEU A 237 17.02 13.06 -10.33
N LEU A 238 17.57 12.12 -9.55
CA LEU A 238 17.05 11.74 -8.25
C LEU A 238 17.07 12.92 -7.26
N TRP A 239 18.18 13.66 -7.21
CA TRP A 239 18.32 14.81 -6.32
C TRP A 239 17.28 15.91 -6.60
N ASN A 240 16.96 16.13 -7.85
CA ASN A 240 15.92 17.08 -8.24
C ASN A 240 14.52 16.69 -7.74
N MET A 241 14.28 15.38 -7.41
CA MET A 241 13.03 14.90 -6.86
C MET A 241 12.96 14.99 -5.32
N MET A 242 14.05 15.32 -4.63
CA MET A 242 14.06 15.37 -3.15
C MET A 242 12.99 16.30 -2.54
N PRO A 243 12.63 17.46 -3.12
CA PRO A 243 11.53 18.27 -2.60
C PRO A 243 10.19 17.51 -2.60
N ALA A 244 9.90 16.70 -3.63
CA ALA A 244 8.72 15.87 -3.68
C ALA A 244 8.79 14.73 -2.66
N TYR A 245 9.95 14.09 -2.51
CA TYR A 245 10.21 13.05 -1.51
C TYR A 245 9.88 13.54 -0.09
N PHE A 246 10.46 14.68 0.33
CA PHE A 246 10.23 15.23 1.68
C PHE A 246 8.80 15.74 1.88
N THR A 247 8.16 16.25 0.83
CA THR A 247 6.74 16.63 0.89
C THR A 247 5.86 15.40 1.11
N ALA A 248 6.13 14.31 0.38
CA ALA A 248 5.40 13.05 0.54
C ALA A 248 5.61 12.41 1.92
N LEU A 249 6.82 12.51 2.50
CA LEU A 249 7.08 12.10 3.89
C LEU A 249 6.14 12.80 4.88
N GLY A 250 5.93 14.11 4.68
CA GLY A 250 5.08 14.90 5.57
C GLY A 250 3.58 14.69 5.35
N THR A 251 3.15 14.57 4.09
CA THR A 251 1.73 14.47 3.74
C THR A 251 1.17 13.06 3.84
N GLN A 252 2.01 12.03 3.68
CA GLN A 252 1.62 10.62 3.57
C GLN A 252 0.57 10.36 2.47
N SER A 253 0.51 11.24 1.48
CA SER A 253 -0.48 11.19 0.40
C SER A 253 0.18 11.51 -0.94
N SER A 254 0.20 10.54 -1.85
CA SER A 254 0.68 10.75 -3.21
C SER A 254 -0.15 11.81 -3.94
N ALA A 255 -1.47 11.78 -3.77
CA ALA A 255 -2.38 12.76 -4.39
C ALA A 255 -2.10 14.20 -3.93
N ALA A 256 -1.89 14.42 -2.62
CA ALA A 256 -1.57 15.74 -2.08
C ALA A 256 -0.19 16.26 -2.55
N THR A 257 0.70 15.35 -3.01
CA THR A 257 2.06 15.68 -3.43
C THR A 257 2.16 15.94 -4.94
N ILE A 258 1.12 15.66 -5.74
CA ILE A 258 1.11 15.82 -7.21
C ILE A 258 1.72 17.17 -7.68
N PRO A 259 1.36 18.35 -7.14
CA PRO A 259 1.92 19.62 -7.61
C PRO A 259 3.45 19.71 -7.42
N PHE A 260 3.97 19.16 -6.36
CA PHE A 260 5.41 19.15 -6.06
C PHE A 260 6.14 18.15 -6.95
N THR A 261 5.57 16.94 -7.13
CA THR A 261 6.10 15.89 -8.01
C THR A 261 6.18 16.39 -9.46
N LEU A 262 5.12 17.01 -9.95
CA LEU A 262 5.07 17.59 -11.28
C LEU A 262 6.16 18.65 -11.47
N ARG A 263 6.29 19.59 -10.54
CA ARG A 263 7.34 20.63 -10.59
C ARG A 263 8.75 20.01 -10.65
N CYS A 264 9.02 18.99 -9.85
CA CYS A 264 10.29 18.29 -9.85
C CYS A 264 10.54 17.52 -11.16
N ALA A 265 9.52 16.87 -11.71
CA ALA A 265 9.59 16.15 -12.99
C ALA A 265 9.85 17.13 -14.16
N LEU A 266 9.19 18.29 -14.19
CA LEU A 266 9.45 19.34 -15.18
C LEU A 266 10.90 19.86 -15.09
N LYS A 267 11.43 20.04 -13.87
CA LYS A 267 12.83 20.39 -13.65
C LYS A 267 13.79 19.31 -14.20
N ASN A 268 13.39 18.06 -14.19
CA ASN A 268 14.13 16.95 -14.78
C ASN A 268 14.01 16.90 -16.33
N GLY A 269 13.20 17.77 -16.93
CA GLY A 269 13.02 17.89 -18.37
C GLY A 269 11.86 17.06 -18.93
N VAL A 270 10.93 16.61 -18.09
CA VAL A 270 9.65 16.10 -18.54
C VAL A 270 8.85 17.26 -19.13
N SER A 271 8.24 17.07 -20.30
CA SER A 271 7.39 18.09 -20.93
C SER A 271 6.10 18.29 -20.13
N GLU A 272 5.51 19.49 -20.17
CA GLU A 272 4.29 19.81 -19.42
C GLU A 272 3.13 18.89 -19.76
N GLY A 273 2.93 18.56 -21.05
CA GLY A 273 1.86 17.66 -21.46
C GLY A 273 2.02 16.24 -20.92
N ILE A 274 3.24 15.69 -20.94
CA ILE A 274 3.50 14.35 -20.40
C ILE A 274 3.46 14.37 -18.87
N GLY A 275 4.11 15.34 -18.24
CA GLY A 275 4.11 15.47 -16.78
C GLY A 275 2.70 15.67 -16.22
N GLY A 276 1.91 16.54 -16.85
CA GLY A 276 0.51 16.81 -16.45
C GLY A 276 -0.40 15.60 -16.59
N PHE A 277 -0.09 14.63 -17.46
CA PHE A 277 -0.83 13.39 -17.61
C PHE A 277 -0.26 12.26 -16.72
N VAL A 278 1.05 11.99 -16.81
CA VAL A 278 1.67 10.82 -16.16
C VAL A 278 1.72 10.96 -14.65
N ILE A 279 2.08 12.13 -14.12
CA ILE A 279 2.26 12.30 -12.66
C ILE A 279 0.95 12.11 -11.89
N PRO A 280 -0.19 12.74 -12.26
CA PRO A 280 -1.45 12.48 -11.56
C PRO A 280 -1.91 11.02 -11.66
N LEU A 281 -1.74 10.39 -12.83
CA LEU A 281 -2.08 8.99 -13.04
C LEU A 281 -1.22 8.07 -12.17
N CYS A 282 0.12 8.23 -12.21
CA CYS A 282 1.06 7.42 -11.42
C CYS A 282 0.86 7.56 -9.91
N ALA A 283 0.46 8.75 -9.43
CA ALA A 283 0.15 8.97 -8.01
C ALA A 283 -0.93 8.01 -7.45
N THR A 284 -1.71 7.39 -8.32
CA THR A 284 -2.75 6.41 -7.94
C THR A 284 -2.39 4.97 -8.30
N ILE A 285 -1.68 4.74 -9.41
CA ILE A 285 -1.45 3.38 -9.93
C ILE A 285 -0.02 2.85 -9.73
N HIS A 286 0.97 3.71 -9.44
CA HIS A 286 2.37 3.32 -9.29
C HIS A 286 2.78 3.28 -7.82
N LEU A 287 2.68 2.11 -7.20
CA LEU A 287 2.91 1.88 -5.77
C LEU A 287 4.14 1.00 -5.51
N SER A 288 5.25 1.27 -6.21
CA SER A 288 6.50 0.49 -6.15
C SER A 288 7.11 0.38 -4.75
N GLY A 289 7.15 1.46 -3.98
CA GLY A 289 7.62 1.44 -2.60
C GLY A 289 6.64 0.74 -1.64
N SER A 290 5.34 0.79 -1.93
CA SER A 290 4.32 0.11 -1.12
C SER A 290 4.36 -1.41 -1.29
N ILE A 291 4.43 -1.91 -2.53
CA ILE A 291 4.53 -3.36 -2.78
C ILE A 291 5.82 -3.93 -2.20
N LEU A 292 6.94 -3.21 -2.34
CA LEU A 292 8.22 -3.59 -1.76
C LEU A 292 8.10 -3.82 -0.24
N LYS A 293 7.46 -2.88 0.48
CA LYS A 293 7.22 -3.00 1.93
C LYS A 293 6.34 -4.19 2.27
N ILE A 294 5.20 -4.35 1.56
CA ILE A 294 4.24 -5.42 1.85
C ILE A 294 4.89 -6.78 1.68
N VAL A 295 5.65 -6.99 0.60
CA VAL A 295 6.38 -8.25 0.36
C VAL A 295 7.44 -8.49 1.44
N ALA A 296 8.22 -7.47 1.82
CA ALA A 296 9.23 -7.60 2.87
C ALA A 296 8.61 -7.93 4.23
N CYS A 297 7.53 -7.25 4.60
CA CYS A 297 6.81 -7.50 5.85
C CYS A 297 6.18 -8.90 5.87
N ALA A 298 5.61 -9.34 4.75
CA ALA A 298 5.02 -10.67 4.64
C ALA A 298 6.07 -11.77 4.83
N ILE A 299 7.21 -11.69 4.16
CA ILE A 299 8.32 -12.65 4.31
C ILE A 299 8.84 -12.64 5.74
N ALA A 300 9.01 -11.45 6.33
CA ALA A 300 9.49 -11.34 7.71
C ALA A 300 8.54 -12.03 8.70
N LEU A 301 7.24 -11.83 8.53
CA LEU A 301 6.23 -12.43 9.39
C LEU A 301 6.18 -13.96 9.21
N MET A 302 6.22 -14.45 7.96
CA MET A 302 6.28 -15.88 7.67
C MET A 302 7.53 -16.53 8.30
N LEU A 303 8.70 -15.91 8.16
CA LEU A 303 9.94 -16.39 8.80
C LEU A 303 9.84 -16.41 10.33
N THR A 304 9.25 -15.37 10.92
CA THR A 304 9.10 -15.28 12.38
C THR A 304 8.21 -16.40 12.92
N GLN A 305 7.19 -16.79 12.17
CA GLN A 305 6.25 -17.85 12.54
C GLN A 305 6.69 -19.25 12.08
N GLY A 306 7.78 -19.36 11.32
CA GLY A 306 8.22 -20.62 10.75
C GLY A 306 7.32 -21.13 9.62
N ILE A 307 6.52 -20.23 8.99
CA ILE A 307 5.69 -20.58 7.83
C ILE A 307 6.58 -20.67 6.60
N PRO A 308 6.65 -21.83 5.93
CA PRO A 308 7.40 -21.97 4.70
C PRO A 308 6.72 -21.17 3.59
N PHE A 309 7.52 -20.61 2.69
CA PHE A 309 7.01 -19.96 1.49
C PHE A 309 7.75 -20.50 0.26
N GLU A 310 6.97 -20.88 -0.74
CA GLU A 310 7.52 -21.39 -1.98
C GLU A 310 7.65 -20.27 -3.03
N PRO A 311 8.66 -20.33 -3.93
CA PRO A 311 8.85 -19.30 -4.96
C PRO A 311 7.62 -19.11 -5.85
N ALA A 312 6.90 -20.19 -6.19
CA ALA A 312 5.69 -20.12 -7.01
C ALA A 312 4.54 -19.40 -6.28
N GLN A 313 4.35 -19.69 -4.98
CA GLN A 313 3.36 -19.02 -4.16
C GLN A 313 3.65 -17.51 -4.04
N MET A 314 4.91 -17.16 -3.76
CA MET A 314 5.33 -15.77 -3.67
C MET A 314 5.21 -15.03 -5.00
N ALA A 315 5.52 -15.68 -6.12
CA ALA A 315 5.32 -15.07 -7.43
C ALA A 315 3.83 -14.81 -7.71
N GLY A 316 2.95 -15.75 -7.41
CA GLY A 316 1.50 -15.56 -7.49
C GLY A 316 1.01 -14.43 -6.60
N PHE A 317 1.49 -14.38 -5.36
CA PHE A 317 1.19 -13.31 -4.41
C PHE A 317 1.63 -11.93 -4.94
N ILE A 318 2.86 -11.80 -5.42
CA ILE A 318 3.39 -10.53 -5.94
C ILE A 318 2.62 -10.07 -7.18
N CYS A 319 2.30 -10.98 -8.11
CA CYS A 319 1.51 -10.63 -9.30
C CYS A 319 0.12 -10.14 -8.91
N MET A 320 -0.57 -10.83 -8.01
CA MET A 320 -1.90 -10.45 -7.56
C MET A 320 -1.88 -9.16 -6.72
N LEU A 321 -0.87 -9.01 -5.87
CA LEU A 321 -0.65 -7.78 -5.11
C LEU A 321 -0.42 -6.59 -6.05
N GLY A 322 0.35 -6.76 -7.14
CA GLY A 322 0.54 -5.73 -8.15
C GLY A 322 -0.78 -5.27 -8.77
N VAL A 323 -1.69 -6.20 -9.04
CA VAL A 323 -3.04 -5.88 -9.55
C VAL A 323 -3.84 -5.07 -8.54
N THR A 324 -3.84 -5.48 -7.27
CA THR A 324 -4.57 -4.75 -6.20
C THR A 324 -3.96 -3.37 -5.93
N MET A 325 -2.65 -3.22 -6.12
CA MET A 325 -1.98 -1.91 -5.96
C MET A 325 -2.43 -0.87 -6.99
N VAL A 326 -2.75 -1.29 -8.23
CA VAL A 326 -3.29 -0.36 -9.25
C VAL A 326 -4.63 0.27 -8.82
N ALA A 327 -5.36 -0.43 -7.96
CA ALA A 327 -6.67 0.02 -7.47
C ALA A 327 -6.63 0.55 -6.02
N ALA A 328 -5.46 0.59 -5.40
CA ALA A 328 -5.36 1.03 -4.02
C ALA A 328 -5.60 2.55 -3.89
N PRO A 329 -6.40 3.00 -2.90
CA PRO A 329 -6.67 4.42 -2.73
C PRO A 329 -5.41 5.16 -2.28
N GLY A 330 -5.17 6.36 -2.85
CA GLY A 330 -4.03 7.23 -2.51
C GLY A 330 -4.15 7.93 -1.15
N VAL A 331 -4.69 7.25 -0.15
CA VAL A 331 -4.85 7.72 1.23
C VAL A 331 -3.90 6.97 2.18
N PRO A 332 -3.52 7.54 3.34
CA PRO A 332 -2.70 6.85 4.32
C PRO A 332 -3.25 5.45 4.67
N GLY A 333 -2.41 4.42 4.61
CA GLY A 333 -2.81 3.04 4.85
C GLY A 333 -3.63 2.37 3.74
N GLY A 334 -3.98 3.08 2.66
CA GLY A 334 -4.84 2.55 1.60
C GLY A 334 -4.28 1.31 0.91
N ALA A 335 -2.98 1.27 0.65
CA ALA A 335 -2.35 0.13 -0.01
C ALA A 335 -2.39 -1.15 0.85
N ILE A 336 -2.12 -1.07 2.16
CA ILE A 336 -2.21 -2.26 3.01
C ILE A 336 -3.66 -2.73 3.16
N MET A 337 -4.63 -1.82 3.25
CA MET A 337 -6.04 -2.20 3.30
C MET A 337 -6.47 -2.93 2.03
N ALA A 338 -6.02 -2.49 0.85
CA ALA A 338 -6.26 -3.21 -0.40
C ALA A 338 -5.56 -4.56 -0.47
N ALA A 339 -4.42 -4.73 0.21
CA ALA A 339 -3.64 -5.96 0.22
C ALA A 339 -4.17 -7.05 1.15
N LEU A 340 -4.96 -6.71 2.19
CA LEU A 340 -5.39 -7.67 3.24
C LEU A 340 -6.01 -8.93 2.66
N GLY A 341 -6.89 -8.78 1.68
CA GLY A 341 -7.54 -9.92 1.07
C GLY A 341 -6.59 -10.84 0.30
N VAL A 342 -5.56 -10.29 -0.32
CA VAL A 342 -4.53 -11.08 -1.04
C VAL A 342 -3.60 -11.77 -0.04
N LEU A 343 -3.25 -11.11 1.06
CA LEU A 343 -2.48 -11.69 2.17
C LEU A 343 -3.22 -12.89 2.77
N GLN A 344 -4.51 -12.76 3.04
CA GLN A 344 -5.35 -13.82 3.59
C GLN A 344 -5.50 -14.97 2.61
N SER A 345 -5.88 -14.69 1.36
CA SER A 345 -6.26 -15.73 0.39
C SER A 345 -5.08 -16.51 -0.19
N LEU A 346 -3.91 -15.87 -0.37
CA LEU A 346 -2.74 -16.50 -0.99
C LEU A 346 -1.66 -16.93 0.00
N LEU A 347 -1.51 -16.21 1.12
CA LEU A 347 -0.52 -16.54 2.14
C LEU A 347 -1.13 -17.16 3.40
N GLY A 348 -2.47 -17.23 3.51
CA GLY A 348 -3.16 -17.80 4.65
C GLY A 348 -3.04 -16.98 5.94
N PHE A 349 -2.76 -15.68 5.83
CA PHE A 349 -2.57 -14.82 6.99
C PHE A 349 -3.82 -14.72 7.83
N SER A 350 -3.69 -15.05 9.11
CA SER A 350 -4.73 -14.90 10.12
C SER A 350 -5.06 -13.41 10.37
N GLU A 351 -6.11 -13.15 11.12
CA GLU A 351 -6.47 -11.79 11.54
C GLU A 351 -5.35 -11.11 12.35
N ASN A 352 -4.64 -11.88 13.20
CA ASN A 352 -3.51 -11.38 13.96
C ASN A 352 -2.33 -11.01 13.04
N ASP A 353 -2.05 -11.83 12.03
CA ASP A 353 -1.01 -11.55 11.04
C ASP A 353 -1.32 -10.29 10.24
N GLN A 354 -2.56 -10.15 9.79
CA GLN A 354 -3.02 -8.95 9.11
C GLN A 354 -2.87 -7.70 9.99
N ALA A 355 -3.16 -7.81 11.28
CA ALA A 355 -3.00 -6.75 12.25
C ALA A 355 -1.53 -6.31 12.41
N LEU A 356 -0.61 -7.28 12.50
CA LEU A 356 0.83 -7.00 12.53
C LEU A 356 1.32 -6.40 11.21
N MET A 357 0.83 -6.88 10.07
CA MET A 357 1.09 -6.31 8.76
C MET A 357 0.64 -4.85 8.66
N ILE A 358 -0.56 -4.53 9.15
CA ILE A 358 -1.07 -3.16 9.18
C ILE A 358 -0.18 -2.28 10.04
N ALA A 359 0.17 -2.72 11.27
CA ALA A 359 0.99 -1.95 12.19
C ALA A 359 2.36 -1.64 11.59
N LEU A 360 3.05 -2.66 11.07
CA LEU A 360 4.37 -2.53 10.45
C LEU A 360 4.33 -1.68 9.18
N TYR A 361 3.33 -1.88 8.33
CA TYR A 361 3.15 -1.09 7.11
C TYR A 361 2.96 0.40 7.41
N ILE A 362 2.07 0.74 8.36
CA ILE A 362 1.73 2.13 8.66
C ILE A 362 2.90 2.83 9.37
N ALA A 363 3.68 2.14 10.19
CA ALA A 363 4.89 2.69 10.77
C ALA A 363 5.87 3.24 9.71
N MET A 364 5.83 2.68 8.50
CA MET A 364 6.68 3.06 7.37
C MET A 364 5.92 3.71 6.21
N ASP A 365 4.65 4.05 6.36
CA ASP A 365 3.82 4.50 5.23
C ASP A 365 4.35 5.78 4.59
N SER A 366 4.83 6.72 5.38
CA SER A 366 5.47 7.95 4.91
C SER A 366 6.62 7.68 3.92
N PHE A 367 7.49 6.71 4.24
CA PHE A 367 8.66 6.38 3.43
C PHE A 367 8.28 5.65 2.14
N GLY A 368 7.28 4.76 2.20
CA GLY A 368 6.75 4.10 1.01
C GLY A 368 6.09 5.09 0.06
N THR A 369 5.30 6.03 0.58
CA THR A 369 4.68 7.10 -0.19
C THR A 369 5.73 8.01 -0.83
N ALA A 370 6.78 8.37 -0.09
CA ALA A 370 7.89 9.16 -0.61
C ALA A 370 8.65 8.41 -1.74
N CYS A 371 8.83 7.10 -1.61
CA CYS A 371 9.41 6.26 -2.64
C CYS A 371 8.52 6.20 -3.89
N ASN A 372 7.20 5.99 -3.75
CA ASN A 372 6.25 5.98 -4.86
C ASN A 372 6.31 7.29 -5.65
N VAL A 373 6.10 8.41 -4.97
CA VAL A 373 6.07 9.75 -5.56
C VAL A 373 7.38 10.12 -6.27
N THR A 374 8.51 9.72 -5.69
CA THR A 374 9.81 9.97 -6.32
C THR A 374 9.99 9.11 -7.56
N GLY A 375 9.59 7.84 -7.50
CA GLY A 375 9.59 6.91 -8.63
C GLY A 375 8.69 7.36 -9.79
N ASP A 376 7.58 8.05 -9.51
CA ASP A 376 6.70 8.64 -10.54
C ASP A 376 7.47 9.58 -11.47
N GLY A 377 8.44 10.33 -10.92
CA GLY A 377 9.32 11.18 -11.71
C GLY A 377 10.23 10.41 -12.67
N ALA A 378 10.76 9.27 -12.24
CA ALA A 378 11.55 8.38 -13.11
C ALA A 378 10.66 7.77 -14.20
N LEU A 379 9.46 7.33 -13.83
CA LEU A 379 8.49 6.75 -14.76
C LEU A 379 8.04 7.76 -15.82
N ALA A 380 7.81 9.02 -15.44
CA ALA A 380 7.46 10.08 -16.38
C ALA A 380 8.58 10.33 -17.42
N LEU A 381 9.84 10.26 -17.02
CA LEU A 381 10.98 10.31 -17.93
C LEU A 381 10.97 9.10 -18.89
N ILE A 382 10.78 7.89 -18.39
CA ILE A 382 10.74 6.66 -19.20
C ILE A 382 9.59 6.72 -20.22
N VAL A 383 8.38 7.12 -19.77
CA VAL A 383 7.22 7.31 -20.66
C VAL A 383 7.54 8.35 -21.75
N GLN A 384 8.17 9.47 -21.39
CA GLN A 384 8.55 10.49 -22.35
C GLN A 384 9.52 9.94 -23.41
N HIS A 385 10.51 9.16 -23.01
CA HIS A 385 11.46 8.56 -23.95
C HIS A 385 10.78 7.63 -24.94
N ILE A 386 9.93 6.70 -24.45
CA ILE A 386 9.26 5.68 -25.27
C ILE A 386 8.20 6.34 -26.20
N SER A 387 7.50 7.37 -25.72
CA SER A 387 6.51 8.07 -26.53
C SER A 387 7.10 9.04 -27.58
N GLY A 388 8.41 9.18 -27.63
CA GLY A 388 9.11 10.07 -28.57
C GLY A 388 8.85 11.57 -28.32
N GLY A 389 8.49 11.94 -27.11
CA GLY A 389 8.26 13.33 -26.71
C GLY A 389 7.04 14.00 -27.33
N ARG A 390 6.22 13.25 -28.06
CA ARG A 390 5.09 13.79 -28.84
C ARG A 390 3.75 13.53 -28.16
N LEU A 391 3.39 14.35 -27.18
CA LEU A 391 2.00 14.77 -27.07
C LEU A 391 1.85 16.02 -27.93
N LYS A 392 1.19 15.92 -29.07
CA LYS A 392 0.61 17.11 -29.73
C LYS A 392 -0.42 17.65 -28.74
N THR A 393 -0.10 18.74 -28.09
CA THR A 393 -1.06 19.57 -27.35
C THR A 393 -2.18 19.97 -28.29
N GLY A 394 -3.31 19.28 -28.22
CA GLY A 394 -4.57 19.74 -28.78
C GLY A 394 -5.16 20.84 -27.88
N MET A 395 -4.41 21.86 -27.56
CA MET A 395 -4.93 23.14 -27.09
C MET A 395 -4.72 24.12 -28.20
N THR A 396 -5.71 24.22 -29.07
CA THR A 396 -5.91 25.35 -29.93
C THR A 396 -5.94 26.59 -29.04
N GLN A 397 -4.97 27.45 -29.23
CA GLN A 397 -5.09 28.86 -28.88
C GLN A 397 -6.38 29.37 -29.49
N THR A 398 -7.40 29.64 -28.75
CA THR A 398 -8.35 30.70 -29.04
C THR A 398 -7.71 31.95 -28.47
N ALA A 399 -6.88 32.59 -29.30
CA ALA A 399 -6.66 34.01 -29.21
C ALA A 399 -7.99 34.68 -29.60
N GLU A 400 -8.56 35.44 -28.70
CA GLU A 400 -9.02 36.80 -28.85
C GLU A 400 -9.63 37.27 -27.52
#